data_9c7d8f45dcf7539215a02f6a38e3db7d
#
_entry.id   9c7d8f45dcf7539215a02f6a38e3db7d
#
_cell.length_a   1.000
_cell.length_b   1.000
_cell.length_c   1.000
_cell.angle_alpha   90.00
_cell.angle_beta   90.00
_cell.angle_gamma   90.00
#
_symmetry.space_group_name_H-M   'P 1'
#
loop_
_entity.id
_entity.type
_entity.pdbx_description
1 polymer ?
#
loop_
_entity_poly.entity_id
_entity_poly.type
_entity_poly.pdbx_seq_one_letter_code
_entity_poly.pdbx_strand_id
1 'polypeptide(L)'
;MAVHKLLTSEMNIISLVKTESRLVCISIFIALAQFQYGYDSAAVSGFQSMPGFLKIFGYVDPGTALGYNISTSVQTLVQSLMQVGGLVSCLVIFKYGAYISNKRGLWAGSAFSVLAIILQISSTHLGALYAGRLFLGISNGFYLTYSATYLGEIAPAHLRGSAVGLVTFQTSFGALIGILVDNYTTSYTSRVSYQIPLGVMFVVPALLSIGLFFLPESPRHYVRLGLDEKAEDSIRALRGVPDRDQLTAEVSSIKEAWIFEREASQSVHLIDVFRGPDLKRTILSICASVGQTASGIIFFSGFSVYFYAEAGVTNYFVWVMMSLAIALTGNMGAFVVMRFVERRILLGTCSAINAVVMFVIAAVYTRLSVESYTAARVLVAMGTLFTWIYGIGQGPVLWALTVELPSQRLRSKTVGLATGFNYIFGWVATYCTPYFINPGALNWGPKYCYIWGASNVILALWAFTMLPNLKGRSLEEISTSLVSHPETKGTETGVVIQHCEDASSE
;
A
#
# COMPACT_ATOMS: atom_id res chain seq x y z
N MET A 1 -5.17 0.06 34.73
CA MET A 1 -4.54 1.31 34.28
C MET A 1 -4.48 1.42 32.74
N ALA A 2 -4.11 0.37 32.00
CA ALA A 2 -4.08 0.38 30.51
C ALA A 2 -5.48 0.54 29.89
N VAL A 3 -6.49 -0.16 30.38
CA VAL A 3 -7.88 -0.08 29.89
C VAL A 3 -8.50 1.30 30.14
N HIS A 4 -8.19 1.95 31.25
CA HIS A 4 -8.67 3.31 31.53
C HIS A 4 -8.02 4.37 30.63
N LYS A 5 -6.73 4.19 30.26
CA LYS A 5 -6.06 5.03 29.24
C LYS A 5 -6.64 4.81 27.83
N LEU A 6 -7.08 3.60 27.49
CA LEU A 6 -7.77 3.29 26.24
C LEU A 6 -9.12 4.00 26.17
N LEU A 7 -9.95 3.91 27.22
CA LEU A 7 -11.27 4.55 27.27
C LEU A 7 -11.20 6.08 27.23
N THR A 8 -10.21 6.70 27.87
CA THR A 8 -9.97 8.16 27.78
C THR A 8 -9.45 8.58 26.41
N SER A 9 -8.67 7.72 25.72
CA SER A 9 -8.23 7.92 24.35
C SER A 9 -9.39 7.81 23.35
N GLU A 10 -10.31 6.88 23.55
CA GLU A 10 -11.50 6.74 22.68
C GLU A 10 -12.48 7.92 22.84
N MET A 11 -12.69 8.43 24.04
CA MET A 11 -13.50 9.64 24.24
C MET A 11 -12.89 10.85 23.53
N ASN A 12 -11.56 10.97 23.50
CA ASN A 12 -10.87 12.01 22.75
C ASN A 12 -11.00 11.83 21.23
N ILE A 13 -11.01 10.60 20.72
CA ILE A 13 -11.16 10.31 19.28
C ILE A 13 -12.58 10.66 18.82
N ILE A 14 -13.61 10.29 19.56
CA ILE A 14 -15.00 10.59 19.21
C ILE A 14 -15.27 12.10 19.25
N SER A 15 -14.78 12.81 20.25
CA SER A 15 -14.87 14.27 20.31
C SER A 15 -14.11 14.94 19.17
N LEU A 16 -12.93 14.43 18.85
CA LEU A 16 -12.09 14.91 17.76
C LEU A 16 -12.75 14.72 16.38
N VAL A 17 -13.35 13.54 16.15
CA VAL A 17 -14.13 13.25 14.93
C VAL A 17 -15.34 14.16 14.81
N LYS A 18 -16.00 14.51 15.90
CA LYS A 18 -17.12 15.47 15.91
C LYS A 18 -16.65 16.90 15.61
N THR A 19 -15.50 17.31 16.15
CA THR A 19 -14.95 18.65 15.96
C THR A 19 -14.39 18.84 14.55
N GLU A 20 -13.76 17.80 13.96
CA GLU A 20 -13.15 17.85 12.64
C GLU A 20 -13.89 16.98 11.60
N SER A 21 -15.20 16.87 11.72
CA SER A 21 -16.03 16.00 10.87
C SER A 21 -15.86 16.25 9.37
N ARG A 22 -15.70 17.53 8.96
CA ARG A 22 -15.42 17.89 7.56
C ARG A 22 -14.12 17.30 7.05
N LEU A 23 -13.05 17.43 7.82
CA LEU A 23 -11.74 16.90 7.45
C LEU A 23 -11.77 15.37 7.35
N VAL A 24 -12.47 14.70 8.27
CA VAL A 24 -12.66 13.24 8.23
C VAL A 24 -13.42 12.81 6.99
N CYS A 25 -14.53 13.47 6.64
CA CYS A 25 -15.29 13.19 5.43
C CYS A 25 -14.45 13.38 4.15
N ILE A 26 -13.68 14.47 4.08
CA ILE A 26 -12.78 14.75 2.96
C ILE A 26 -11.68 13.68 2.89
N SER A 27 -11.13 13.26 4.02
CA SER A 27 -10.10 12.23 4.08
C SER A 27 -10.63 10.87 3.60
N ILE A 28 -11.82 10.47 4.02
CA ILE A 28 -12.48 9.24 3.53
C ILE A 28 -12.73 9.32 2.04
N PHE A 29 -13.19 10.47 1.55
CA PHE A 29 -13.47 10.69 0.13
C PHE A 29 -12.18 10.56 -0.73
N ILE A 30 -11.09 11.19 -0.33
CA ILE A 30 -9.81 11.12 -1.07
C ILE A 30 -9.24 9.70 -1.02
N ALA A 31 -9.40 9.00 0.12
CA ALA A 31 -8.98 7.63 0.28
C ALA A 31 -9.73 6.64 -0.62
N LEU A 32 -10.87 7.02 -1.25
CA LEU A 32 -11.53 6.23 -2.30
C LEU A 32 -10.60 5.92 -3.49
N ALA A 33 -9.60 6.75 -3.75
CA ALA A 33 -8.56 6.44 -4.73
C ALA A 33 -7.84 5.11 -4.42
N GLN A 34 -7.65 4.79 -3.14
CA GLN A 34 -7.03 3.54 -2.69
C GLN A 34 -8.01 2.36 -2.72
N PHE A 35 -9.28 2.62 -2.52
CA PHE A 35 -10.34 1.63 -2.72
C PHE A 35 -10.30 1.08 -4.15
N GLN A 36 -10.10 1.95 -5.16
CA GLN A 36 -9.97 1.55 -6.57
C GLN A 36 -8.84 0.54 -6.79
N TYR A 37 -7.67 0.78 -6.20
CA TYR A 37 -6.53 -0.14 -6.30
C TYR A 37 -6.84 -1.51 -5.69
N GLY A 38 -7.45 -1.52 -4.51
CA GLY A 38 -7.86 -2.77 -3.85
C GLY A 38 -8.91 -3.54 -4.64
N TYR A 39 -9.94 -2.83 -5.09
CA TYR A 39 -11.02 -3.40 -5.91
C TYR A 39 -10.48 -4.06 -7.18
N ASP A 40 -9.65 -3.34 -7.95
CA ASP A 40 -9.05 -3.86 -9.18
C ASP A 40 -8.22 -5.13 -8.92
N SER A 41 -7.35 -5.10 -7.93
CA SER A 41 -6.49 -6.25 -7.59
C SER A 41 -7.31 -7.52 -7.33
N ALA A 42 -8.41 -7.39 -6.59
CA ALA A 42 -9.28 -8.50 -6.25
C ALA A 42 -10.17 -8.94 -7.41
N ALA A 43 -10.80 -8.01 -8.12
CA ALA A 43 -11.65 -8.30 -9.27
C ALA A 43 -10.89 -9.03 -10.39
N VAL A 44 -9.63 -8.62 -10.64
CA VAL A 44 -8.79 -9.32 -11.65
C VAL A 44 -8.40 -10.72 -11.20
N SER A 45 -8.20 -10.95 -9.91
CA SER A 45 -8.01 -12.29 -9.37
C SER A 45 -9.23 -13.19 -9.64
N GLY A 46 -10.44 -12.61 -9.52
CA GLY A 46 -11.70 -13.32 -9.71
C GLY A 46 -12.04 -13.61 -11.15
N PHE A 47 -12.03 -12.59 -12.02
CA PHE A 47 -12.51 -12.80 -13.38
C PHE A 47 -11.65 -13.73 -14.23
N GLN A 48 -10.35 -13.91 -13.89
CA GLN A 48 -9.49 -14.93 -14.53
C GLN A 48 -9.98 -16.37 -14.32
N SER A 49 -10.86 -16.60 -13.34
CA SER A 49 -11.48 -17.90 -13.07
C SER A 49 -12.93 -17.96 -13.56
N MET A 50 -13.45 -16.93 -14.23
CA MET A 50 -14.83 -16.89 -14.69
C MET A 50 -14.99 -17.50 -16.08
N PRO A 51 -16.04 -18.34 -16.30
CA PRO A 51 -16.29 -18.98 -17.60
C PRO A 51 -16.42 -17.99 -18.76
N GLY A 52 -17.05 -16.84 -18.54
CA GLY A 52 -17.25 -15.83 -19.58
C GLY A 52 -15.94 -15.16 -20.04
N PHE A 53 -14.98 -14.99 -19.14
CA PHE A 53 -13.63 -14.50 -19.47
C PHE A 53 -12.81 -15.57 -20.18
N LEU A 54 -12.81 -16.80 -19.65
CA LEU A 54 -12.03 -17.92 -20.18
C LEU A 54 -12.47 -18.33 -21.59
N LYS A 55 -13.77 -18.20 -21.95
CA LYS A 55 -14.27 -18.45 -23.31
C LYS A 55 -13.69 -17.51 -24.36
N ILE A 56 -13.26 -16.31 -23.99
CA ILE A 56 -12.79 -15.28 -24.94
C ILE A 56 -11.28 -15.22 -24.97
N PHE A 57 -10.65 -15.26 -23.79
CA PHE A 57 -9.22 -15.04 -23.60
C PHE A 57 -8.44 -16.28 -23.21
N GLY A 58 -9.14 -17.39 -22.92
CA GLY A 58 -8.59 -18.70 -22.58
C GLY A 58 -8.60 -19.68 -23.74
N TYR A 59 -8.41 -20.96 -23.40
CA TYR A 59 -8.50 -22.10 -24.32
C TYR A 59 -9.33 -23.22 -23.69
N VAL A 60 -9.81 -24.15 -24.56
CA VAL A 60 -10.60 -25.29 -24.12
C VAL A 60 -9.67 -26.31 -23.42
N ASP A 61 -9.99 -26.67 -22.20
CA ASP A 61 -9.27 -27.66 -21.41
C ASP A 61 -10.28 -28.61 -20.71
N PRO A 62 -10.55 -29.78 -21.28
CA PRO A 62 -11.50 -30.75 -20.71
C PRO A 62 -11.06 -31.30 -19.33
N GLY A 63 -9.80 -31.14 -18.97
CA GLY A 63 -9.26 -31.62 -17.69
C GLY A 63 -9.64 -30.73 -16.50
N THR A 64 -10.15 -29.51 -16.77
CA THR A 64 -10.59 -28.58 -15.71
C THR A 64 -12.09 -28.67 -15.46
N ALA A 65 -12.52 -28.41 -14.21
CA ALA A 65 -13.94 -28.44 -13.84
C ALA A 65 -14.80 -27.43 -14.63
N LEU A 66 -14.20 -26.38 -15.18
CA LEU A 66 -14.86 -25.34 -15.99
C LEU A 66 -14.82 -25.63 -17.49
N GLY A 67 -14.06 -26.63 -17.95
CA GLY A 67 -13.87 -26.95 -19.37
C GLY A 67 -13.02 -25.94 -20.14
N TYR A 68 -12.50 -24.92 -19.48
CA TYR A 68 -11.65 -23.86 -20.03
C TYR A 68 -10.54 -23.51 -19.06
N ASN A 69 -9.39 -23.13 -19.59
CA ASN A 69 -8.26 -22.63 -18.80
C ASN A 69 -7.62 -21.39 -19.46
N ILE A 70 -6.79 -20.68 -18.72
CA ILE A 70 -6.05 -19.52 -19.21
C ILE A 70 -4.59 -19.89 -19.48
N SER A 71 -4.04 -19.42 -20.61
CA SER A 71 -2.63 -19.65 -20.90
C SER A 71 -1.74 -18.87 -19.93
N THR A 72 -0.63 -19.49 -19.51
CA THR A 72 0.34 -18.88 -18.58
C THR A 72 0.82 -17.51 -19.07
N SER A 73 1.06 -17.35 -20.37
CA SER A 73 1.49 -16.08 -20.96
C SER A 73 0.43 -14.97 -20.86
N VAL A 74 -0.85 -15.29 -21.08
CA VAL A 74 -1.94 -14.32 -20.95
C VAL A 74 -2.10 -13.90 -19.49
N GLN A 75 -2.13 -14.87 -18.58
CA GLN A 75 -2.25 -14.62 -17.14
C GLN A 75 -1.10 -13.76 -16.61
N THR A 76 0.13 -14.08 -17.03
CA THR A 76 1.34 -13.31 -16.69
C THR A 76 1.21 -11.86 -17.13
N LEU A 77 0.83 -11.60 -18.40
CA LEU A 77 0.74 -10.24 -18.93
C LEU A 77 -0.42 -9.44 -18.32
N VAL A 78 -1.57 -10.07 -18.08
CA VAL A 78 -2.73 -9.42 -17.43
C VAL A 78 -2.36 -8.87 -16.05
N GLN A 79 -1.56 -9.59 -15.29
CA GLN A 79 -1.16 -9.17 -13.94
C GLN A 79 0.08 -8.27 -13.92
N SER A 80 1.11 -8.60 -14.71
CA SER A 80 2.40 -7.91 -14.63
C SER A 80 2.39 -6.53 -15.31
N LEU A 81 1.60 -6.30 -16.37
CA LEU A 81 1.53 -5.01 -17.05
C LEU A 81 1.00 -3.89 -16.15
N MET A 82 0.18 -4.21 -15.18
CA MET A 82 -0.24 -3.23 -14.17
C MET A 82 0.96 -2.71 -13.35
N GLN A 83 1.91 -3.56 -12.99
CA GLN A 83 3.12 -3.15 -12.26
C GLN A 83 4.04 -2.29 -13.15
N VAL A 84 4.13 -2.61 -14.44
CA VAL A 84 4.84 -1.78 -15.42
C VAL A 84 4.20 -0.40 -15.52
N GLY A 85 2.87 -0.32 -15.60
CA GLY A 85 2.13 0.94 -15.58
C GLY A 85 2.41 1.77 -14.32
N GLY A 86 2.43 1.12 -13.14
CA GLY A 86 2.81 1.74 -11.89
C GLY A 86 4.23 2.30 -11.89
N LEU A 87 5.19 1.56 -12.46
CA LEU A 87 6.57 2.05 -12.63
C LEU A 87 6.63 3.28 -13.55
N VAL A 88 5.92 3.25 -14.69
CA VAL A 88 5.83 4.39 -15.61
C VAL A 88 5.28 5.62 -14.90
N SER A 89 4.20 5.47 -14.12
CA SER A 89 3.64 6.59 -13.35
C SER A 89 4.64 7.12 -12.30
N CYS A 90 5.36 6.22 -11.62
CA CYS A 90 6.39 6.59 -10.65
C CYS A 90 7.49 7.46 -11.31
N LEU A 91 7.97 7.08 -12.51
CA LEU A 91 8.97 7.84 -13.27
C LEU A 91 8.43 9.21 -13.73
N VAL A 92 7.18 9.26 -14.20
CA VAL A 92 6.50 10.50 -14.59
C VAL A 92 6.36 11.44 -13.41
N ILE A 93 5.88 10.94 -12.27
CA ILE A 93 5.69 11.73 -11.05
C ILE A 93 7.05 12.17 -10.48
N PHE A 94 8.06 11.32 -10.53
CA PHE A 94 9.41 11.67 -10.10
C PHE A 94 9.98 12.87 -10.88
N LYS A 95 9.74 12.92 -12.19
CA LYS A 95 10.22 14.01 -13.06
C LYS A 95 9.35 15.26 -13.00
N TYR A 96 8.05 15.10 -13.02
CA TYR A 96 7.08 16.19 -13.20
C TYR A 96 6.20 16.48 -11.99
N GLY A 97 6.25 15.66 -10.95
CA GLY A 97 5.35 15.76 -9.78
C GLY A 97 5.39 17.08 -9.05
N ALA A 98 6.55 17.79 -9.07
CA ALA A 98 6.66 19.12 -8.48
C ALA A 98 5.76 20.18 -9.16
N TYR A 99 5.41 19.99 -10.43
CA TYR A 99 4.58 20.90 -11.22
C TYR A 99 3.10 20.53 -11.21
N ILE A 100 2.77 19.32 -10.78
CA ILE A 100 1.40 18.79 -10.77
C ILE A 100 0.83 18.97 -9.36
N SER A 101 -0.31 19.68 -9.27
CA SER A 101 -1.03 19.79 -7.99
C SER A 101 -1.71 18.47 -7.63
N ASN A 102 -2.00 18.27 -6.33
CA ASN A 102 -2.61 17.03 -5.86
C ASN A 102 -3.95 16.74 -6.55
N LYS A 103 -4.80 17.75 -6.73
CA LYS A 103 -6.07 17.60 -7.46
C LYS A 103 -5.87 17.23 -8.92
N ARG A 104 -4.92 17.90 -9.62
CA ARG A 104 -4.62 17.59 -11.02
C ARG A 104 -4.08 16.16 -11.17
N GLY A 105 -3.26 15.70 -10.21
CA GLY A 105 -2.78 14.33 -10.17
C GLY A 105 -3.89 13.31 -10.01
N LEU A 106 -4.85 13.55 -9.11
CA LEU A 106 -6.02 12.70 -8.93
C LEU A 106 -6.95 12.70 -10.17
N TRP A 107 -7.12 13.85 -10.84
CA TRP A 107 -7.85 13.93 -12.09
C TRP A 107 -7.18 13.16 -13.23
N ALA A 108 -5.87 13.27 -13.34
CA ALA A 108 -5.09 12.48 -14.31
C ALA A 108 -5.25 10.98 -14.03
N GLY A 109 -5.18 10.56 -12.76
CA GLY A 109 -5.48 9.19 -12.34
C GLY A 109 -6.87 8.75 -12.78
N SER A 110 -7.90 9.58 -12.56
CA SER A 110 -9.28 9.29 -12.97
C SER A 110 -9.43 9.17 -14.49
N ALA A 111 -8.77 10.04 -15.25
CA ALA A 111 -8.81 9.99 -16.72
C ALA A 111 -8.17 8.70 -17.26
N PHE A 112 -6.98 8.31 -16.73
CA PHE A 112 -6.32 7.05 -17.08
C PHE A 112 -7.15 5.83 -16.65
N SER A 113 -7.84 5.89 -15.49
CA SER A 113 -8.72 4.83 -15.02
C SER A 113 -9.90 4.62 -15.98
N VAL A 114 -10.60 5.71 -16.34
CA VAL A 114 -11.73 5.65 -17.28
C VAL A 114 -11.28 5.07 -18.63
N LEU A 115 -10.16 5.54 -19.17
CA LEU A 115 -9.60 5.01 -20.43
C LEU A 115 -9.28 3.51 -20.31
N ALA A 116 -8.66 3.10 -19.21
CA ALA A 116 -8.30 1.71 -18.95
C ALA A 116 -9.54 0.80 -18.87
N ILE A 117 -10.59 1.25 -18.18
CA ILE A 117 -11.84 0.49 -18.04
C ILE A 117 -12.54 0.35 -19.39
N ILE A 118 -12.63 1.43 -20.17
CA ILE A 118 -13.22 1.40 -21.52
C ILE A 118 -12.49 0.37 -22.40
N LEU A 119 -11.14 0.40 -22.41
CA LEU A 119 -10.35 -0.54 -23.18
C LEU A 119 -10.58 -1.99 -22.75
N GLN A 120 -10.69 -2.26 -21.46
CA GLN A 120 -10.91 -3.62 -20.94
C GLN A 120 -12.33 -4.13 -21.20
N ILE A 121 -13.37 -3.32 -21.01
CA ILE A 121 -14.77 -3.73 -21.24
C ILE A 121 -15.04 -3.96 -22.73
N SER A 122 -14.52 -3.08 -23.60
CA SER A 122 -14.72 -3.18 -25.04
C SER A 122 -13.82 -4.24 -25.69
N SER A 123 -12.83 -4.78 -24.97
CA SER A 123 -11.85 -5.68 -25.54
C SER A 123 -12.46 -7.01 -26.01
N THR A 124 -12.11 -7.37 -27.24
CA THR A 124 -12.33 -8.69 -27.82
C THR A 124 -11.01 -9.38 -28.15
N HIS A 125 -9.92 -8.63 -28.08
CA HIS A 125 -8.56 -9.06 -28.37
C HIS A 125 -7.62 -8.79 -27.19
N LEU A 126 -6.65 -9.66 -27.01
CA LEU A 126 -5.67 -9.57 -25.93
C LEU A 126 -4.89 -8.24 -25.91
N GLY A 127 -4.60 -7.65 -27.09
CA GLY A 127 -3.86 -6.38 -27.17
C GLY A 127 -4.60 -5.21 -26.47
N ALA A 128 -5.90 -5.09 -26.63
CA ALA A 128 -6.70 -4.06 -25.96
C ALA A 128 -6.80 -4.31 -24.46
N LEU A 129 -6.92 -5.57 -24.04
CA LEU A 129 -6.89 -5.95 -22.63
C LEU A 129 -5.55 -5.58 -21.96
N TYR A 130 -4.44 -5.88 -22.62
CA TYR A 130 -3.09 -5.53 -22.12
C TYR A 130 -2.87 -4.02 -22.04
N ALA A 131 -3.28 -3.28 -23.07
CA ALA A 131 -3.22 -1.81 -23.02
C ALA A 131 -4.07 -1.25 -21.86
N GLY A 132 -5.26 -1.78 -21.65
CA GLY A 132 -6.12 -1.43 -20.52
C GLY A 132 -5.43 -1.70 -19.17
N ARG A 133 -4.75 -2.84 -19.01
CA ARG A 133 -4.00 -3.16 -17.78
C ARG A 133 -2.83 -2.20 -17.54
N LEU A 134 -2.11 -1.81 -18.58
CA LEU A 134 -1.02 -0.84 -18.50
C LEU A 134 -1.55 0.55 -18.05
N PHE A 135 -2.61 1.07 -18.69
CA PHE A 135 -3.20 2.35 -18.32
C PHE A 135 -3.80 2.34 -16.90
N LEU A 136 -4.36 1.20 -16.48
CA LEU A 136 -4.86 1.06 -15.11
C LEU A 136 -3.72 1.09 -14.09
N GLY A 137 -2.57 0.49 -14.41
CA GLY A 137 -1.35 0.60 -13.61
C GLY A 137 -0.87 2.05 -13.48
N ILE A 138 -0.88 2.82 -14.58
CA ILE A 138 -0.56 4.26 -14.56
C ILE A 138 -1.53 5.00 -13.64
N SER A 139 -2.84 4.76 -13.79
CA SER A 139 -3.88 5.35 -12.92
C SER A 139 -3.62 5.08 -11.45
N ASN A 140 -3.37 3.81 -11.10
CA ASN A 140 -3.13 3.39 -9.72
C ASN A 140 -1.90 4.06 -9.10
N GLY A 141 -0.83 4.27 -9.87
CA GLY A 141 0.34 5.01 -9.41
C GLY A 141 0.04 6.49 -9.13
N PHE A 142 -0.76 7.16 -9.98
CA PHE A 142 -1.23 8.51 -9.70
C PHE A 142 -2.13 8.55 -8.46
N TYR A 143 -3.08 7.64 -8.33
CA TYR A 143 -3.96 7.56 -7.17
C TYR A 143 -3.20 7.31 -5.88
N LEU A 144 -2.26 6.36 -5.87
CA LEU A 144 -1.46 6.03 -4.69
C LEU A 144 -0.66 7.25 -4.22
N THR A 145 0.02 7.91 -5.14
CA THR A 145 0.90 9.03 -4.79
C THR A 145 0.12 10.27 -4.37
N TYR A 146 -0.82 10.73 -5.21
CA TYR A 146 -1.49 12.00 -4.97
C TYR A 146 -2.55 11.94 -3.87
N SER A 147 -3.21 10.78 -3.64
CA SER A 147 -4.12 10.63 -2.49
C SER A 147 -3.35 10.65 -1.17
N ALA A 148 -2.24 9.92 -1.07
CA ALA A 148 -1.42 9.87 0.13
C ALA A 148 -0.79 11.24 0.43
N THR A 149 -0.29 11.94 -0.60
CA THR A 149 0.29 13.29 -0.47
C THR A 149 -0.77 14.29 -0.02
N TYR A 150 -1.94 14.30 -0.67
CA TYR A 150 -3.01 15.21 -0.31
C TYR A 150 -3.51 14.98 1.12
N LEU A 151 -3.72 13.72 1.52
CA LEU A 151 -4.08 13.36 2.90
C LEU A 151 -3.01 13.80 3.91
N GLY A 152 -1.74 13.59 3.58
CA GLY A 152 -0.62 13.99 4.44
C GLY A 152 -0.48 15.52 4.59
N GLU A 153 -0.91 16.29 3.58
CA GLU A 153 -0.86 17.75 3.58
C GLU A 153 -2.05 18.41 4.30
N ILE A 154 -3.25 17.80 4.24
CA ILE A 154 -4.45 18.34 4.91
C ILE A 154 -4.58 17.87 6.36
N ALA A 155 -4.01 16.70 6.70
CA ALA A 155 -4.13 16.12 8.03
C ALA A 155 -3.25 16.88 9.05
N PRO A 156 -3.81 17.34 10.19
CA PRO A 156 -3.04 17.84 11.32
C PRO A 156 -2.06 16.79 11.82
N ALA A 157 -1.00 17.23 12.51
CA ALA A 157 0.06 16.33 12.98
C ALA A 157 -0.47 15.16 13.82
N HIS A 158 -1.48 15.40 14.66
CA HIS A 158 -2.10 14.38 15.52
C HIS A 158 -2.98 13.35 14.78
N LEU A 159 -3.50 13.67 13.59
CA LEU A 159 -4.33 12.79 12.75
C LEU A 159 -3.56 12.13 11.61
N ARG A 160 -2.32 12.52 11.36
CA ARG A 160 -1.54 12.04 10.20
C ARG A 160 -1.36 10.53 10.19
N GLY A 161 -1.14 9.91 11.35
CA GLY A 161 -1.07 8.44 11.47
C GLY A 161 -2.38 7.75 11.13
N SER A 162 -3.52 8.33 11.55
CA SER A 162 -4.85 7.80 11.21
C SER A 162 -5.17 7.94 9.72
N ALA A 163 -4.71 9.01 9.07
CA ALA A 163 -4.88 9.20 7.62
C ALA A 163 -4.14 8.12 6.80
N VAL A 164 -2.94 7.73 7.21
CA VAL A 164 -2.19 6.62 6.57
C VAL A 164 -2.93 5.29 6.74
N GLY A 165 -3.46 5.02 7.92
CA GLY A 165 -4.24 3.80 8.16
C GLY A 165 -5.55 3.76 7.37
N LEU A 166 -6.21 4.91 7.15
CA LEU A 166 -7.40 4.99 6.31
C LEU A 166 -7.11 4.56 4.87
N VAL A 167 -5.94 4.90 4.33
CA VAL A 167 -5.46 4.43 3.01
C VAL A 167 -5.42 2.91 2.94
N THR A 168 -4.79 2.25 3.92
CA THR A 168 -4.68 0.79 3.98
C THR A 168 -6.05 0.13 4.16
N PHE A 169 -6.89 0.70 5.02
CA PHE A 169 -8.26 0.22 5.23
C PHE A 169 -9.08 0.27 3.94
N GLN A 170 -9.05 1.39 3.21
CA GLN A 170 -9.79 1.55 1.96
C GLN A 170 -9.33 0.58 0.87
N THR A 171 -8.03 0.30 0.79
CA THR A 171 -7.49 -0.73 -0.12
C THR A 171 -8.09 -2.11 0.18
N SER A 172 -8.08 -2.52 1.44
CA SER A 172 -8.64 -3.82 1.84
C SER A 172 -10.15 -3.89 1.70
N PHE A 173 -10.85 -2.78 1.98
CA PHE A 173 -12.29 -2.69 1.79
C PHE A 173 -12.66 -2.76 0.30
N GLY A 174 -11.90 -2.10 -0.58
CA GLY A 174 -12.05 -2.21 -2.02
C GLY A 174 -11.88 -3.65 -2.50
N ALA A 175 -10.86 -4.35 -2.01
CA ALA A 175 -10.63 -5.75 -2.35
C ALA A 175 -11.80 -6.65 -1.93
N LEU A 176 -12.36 -6.44 -0.74
CA LEU A 176 -13.55 -7.19 -0.28
C LEU A 176 -14.76 -6.96 -1.19
N ILE A 177 -15.03 -5.70 -1.56
CA ILE A 177 -16.14 -5.38 -2.48
C ILE A 177 -15.88 -5.96 -3.87
N GLY A 178 -14.63 -5.95 -4.37
CA GLY A 178 -14.27 -6.55 -5.66
C GLY A 178 -14.63 -8.03 -5.73
N ILE A 179 -14.19 -8.82 -4.75
CA ILE A 179 -14.52 -10.26 -4.68
C ILE A 179 -16.02 -10.49 -4.45
N LEU A 180 -16.70 -9.62 -3.70
CA LEU A 180 -18.14 -9.70 -3.52
C LEU A 180 -18.88 -9.57 -4.85
N VAL A 181 -18.53 -8.60 -5.68
CA VAL A 181 -19.09 -8.40 -7.00
C VAL A 181 -18.80 -9.61 -7.89
N ASP A 182 -17.56 -10.10 -7.88
CA ASP A 182 -17.15 -11.28 -8.65
C ASP A 182 -17.95 -12.53 -8.28
N ASN A 183 -18.16 -12.77 -6.98
CA ASN A 183 -18.93 -13.91 -6.49
C ASN A 183 -20.37 -13.91 -7.04
N TYR A 184 -21.00 -12.73 -7.14
CA TYR A 184 -22.36 -12.63 -7.71
C TYR A 184 -22.38 -12.73 -9.24
N THR A 185 -21.29 -12.37 -9.91
CA THR A 185 -21.22 -12.35 -11.38
C THR A 185 -20.66 -13.63 -11.99
N THR A 186 -20.00 -14.49 -11.19
CA THR A 186 -19.42 -15.76 -11.66
C THR A 186 -20.47 -16.75 -12.22
N SER A 187 -21.75 -16.62 -11.82
CA SER A 187 -22.86 -17.44 -12.34
C SER A 187 -23.19 -17.19 -13.82
N TYR A 188 -22.80 -16.01 -14.35
CA TYR A 188 -23.02 -15.71 -15.75
C TYR A 188 -21.98 -16.37 -16.64
N THR A 189 -22.46 -17.08 -17.68
CA THR A 189 -21.57 -17.77 -18.65
C THR A 189 -21.21 -16.92 -19.87
N SER A 190 -21.72 -15.69 -19.94
CA SER A 190 -21.48 -14.72 -21.01
C SER A 190 -20.41 -13.69 -20.63
N ARG A 191 -20.06 -12.77 -21.54
CA ARG A 191 -19.15 -11.65 -21.28
C ARG A 191 -19.55 -10.79 -20.08
N VAL A 192 -20.83 -10.76 -19.76
CA VAL A 192 -21.38 -10.00 -18.64
C VAL A 192 -20.71 -10.35 -17.31
N SER A 193 -20.23 -11.60 -17.16
CA SER A 193 -19.55 -12.06 -15.94
C SER A 193 -18.38 -11.18 -15.52
N TYR A 194 -17.50 -10.80 -16.44
CA TYR A 194 -16.35 -9.94 -16.14
C TYR A 194 -16.59 -8.45 -16.50
N GLN A 195 -17.57 -8.17 -17.37
CA GLN A 195 -17.89 -6.78 -17.72
C GLN A 195 -18.58 -6.03 -16.58
N ILE A 196 -19.38 -6.71 -15.74
CA ILE A 196 -20.01 -6.07 -14.57
C ILE A 196 -18.94 -5.65 -13.55
N PRO A 197 -18.01 -6.51 -13.09
CA PRO A 197 -16.93 -6.08 -12.20
C PRO A 197 -16.10 -4.92 -12.75
N LEU A 198 -15.75 -4.97 -14.04
CA LEU A 198 -15.05 -3.86 -14.71
C LEU A 198 -15.92 -2.60 -14.80
N GLY A 199 -17.23 -2.73 -15.03
CA GLY A 199 -18.16 -1.59 -15.07
C GLY A 199 -18.31 -0.89 -13.73
N VAL A 200 -18.33 -1.64 -12.63
CA VAL A 200 -18.36 -1.07 -11.27
C VAL A 200 -17.13 -0.21 -10.98
N MET A 201 -15.99 -0.51 -11.61
CA MET A 201 -14.78 0.31 -11.47
C MET A 201 -14.97 1.76 -11.93
N PHE A 202 -15.96 2.10 -12.76
CA PHE A 202 -16.26 3.49 -13.14
C PHE A 202 -16.75 4.35 -11.97
N VAL A 203 -17.29 3.73 -10.93
CA VAL A 203 -17.89 4.44 -9.79
C VAL A 203 -16.87 5.34 -9.10
N VAL A 204 -15.66 4.81 -8.85
CA VAL A 204 -14.62 5.56 -8.12
C VAL A 204 -14.09 6.76 -8.91
N PRO A 205 -13.60 6.62 -10.16
CA PRO A 205 -13.15 7.77 -10.93
C PRO A 205 -14.27 8.79 -11.21
N ALA A 206 -15.52 8.37 -11.33
CA ALA A 206 -16.65 9.28 -11.45
C ALA A 206 -16.91 10.07 -10.17
N LEU A 207 -16.98 9.39 -9.02
CA LEU A 207 -17.17 10.05 -7.72
C LEU A 207 -16.00 10.99 -7.41
N LEU A 208 -14.75 10.53 -7.61
CA LEU A 208 -13.56 11.37 -7.38
C LEU A 208 -13.56 12.58 -8.31
N SER A 209 -13.85 12.41 -9.60
CA SER A 209 -13.87 13.53 -10.56
C SER A 209 -14.90 14.58 -10.18
N ILE A 210 -16.11 14.16 -9.80
CA ILE A 210 -17.18 15.09 -9.39
C ILE A 210 -16.80 15.77 -8.06
N GLY A 211 -16.39 15.01 -7.06
CA GLY A 211 -16.13 15.56 -5.74
C GLY A 211 -14.90 16.48 -5.68
N LEU A 212 -13.88 16.23 -6.53
CA LEU A 212 -12.71 17.09 -6.64
C LEU A 212 -13.05 18.51 -7.13
N PHE A 213 -14.19 18.73 -7.80
CA PHE A 213 -14.64 20.10 -8.12
C PHE A 213 -14.97 20.91 -6.85
N PHE A 214 -15.55 20.26 -5.85
CA PHE A 214 -16.00 20.89 -4.61
C PHE A 214 -14.90 20.98 -3.53
N LEU A 215 -13.83 20.19 -3.67
CA LEU A 215 -12.73 20.19 -2.71
C LEU A 215 -11.73 21.32 -3.00
N PRO A 216 -11.22 22.01 -1.98
CA PRO A 216 -10.14 22.98 -2.15
C PRO A 216 -8.83 22.27 -2.53
N GLU A 217 -7.88 22.96 -3.11
CA GLU A 217 -6.50 22.47 -3.29
C GLU A 217 -5.77 22.50 -1.94
N SER A 218 -4.68 21.72 -1.81
CA SER A 218 -3.88 21.71 -0.59
C SER A 218 -3.35 23.09 -0.22
N PRO A 219 -3.42 23.51 1.06
CA PRO A 219 -2.83 24.75 1.54
C PRO A 219 -1.33 24.86 1.21
N ARG A 220 -0.58 23.76 1.34
CA ARG A 220 0.84 23.70 1.00
C ARG A 220 1.11 24.00 -0.47
N HIS A 221 0.22 23.60 -1.36
CA HIS A 221 0.35 23.91 -2.79
C HIS A 221 0.25 25.41 -3.04
N TYR A 222 -0.69 26.11 -2.38
CA TYR A 222 -0.84 27.55 -2.52
C TYR A 222 0.34 28.32 -1.91
N VAL A 223 0.85 27.88 -0.77
CA VAL A 223 2.07 28.46 -0.15
C VAL A 223 3.28 28.33 -1.08
N ARG A 224 3.44 27.19 -1.77
CA ARG A 224 4.51 27.00 -2.79
C ARG A 224 4.42 27.99 -3.94
N LEU A 225 3.21 28.45 -4.29
CA LEU A 225 2.95 29.42 -5.34
C LEU A 225 3.00 30.87 -4.83
N GLY A 226 3.21 31.11 -3.54
CA GLY A 226 3.19 32.44 -2.92
C GLY A 226 1.80 33.05 -2.82
N LEU A 227 0.74 32.24 -2.85
CA LEU A 227 -0.66 32.67 -2.80
C LEU A 227 -1.23 32.47 -1.39
N ASP A 228 -0.74 33.25 -0.44
CA ASP A 228 -1.03 33.08 0.99
C ASP A 228 -2.54 33.25 1.30
N GLU A 229 -3.25 34.18 0.66
CA GLU A 229 -4.70 34.34 0.80
C GLU A 229 -5.50 33.08 0.39
N LYS A 230 -5.11 32.46 -0.72
CA LYS A 230 -5.75 31.21 -1.16
C LYS A 230 -5.41 30.05 -0.25
N ALA A 231 -4.27 30.07 0.41
CA ALA A 231 -3.92 29.05 1.42
C ALA A 231 -4.83 29.20 2.65
N GLU A 232 -5.09 30.43 3.12
CA GLU A 232 -6.04 30.71 4.20
C GLU A 232 -7.46 30.24 3.85
N ASP A 233 -7.94 30.56 2.64
CA ASP A 233 -9.26 30.11 2.15
C ASP A 233 -9.35 28.59 2.09
N SER A 234 -8.27 27.93 1.68
CA SER A 234 -8.21 26.47 1.64
C SER A 234 -8.31 25.87 3.06
N ILE A 235 -7.58 26.38 4.04
CA ILE A 235 -7.65 25.93 5.42
C ILE A 235 -9.05 26.16 5.99
N ARG A 236 -9.65 27.33 5.72
CA ARG A 236 -11.01 27.65 6.13
C ARG A 236 -12.05 26.68 5.56
N ALA A 237 -11.92 26.32 4.28
CA ALA A 237 -12.82 25.38 3.62
C ALA A 237 -12.66 23.95 4.17
N LEU A 238 -11.44 23.55 4.53
CA LEU A 238 -11.14 22.21 5.05
C LEU A 238 -11.59 22.00 6.50
N ARG A 239 -11.42 23.01 7.37
CA ARG A 239 -11.61 22.86 8.82
C ARG A 239 -12.79 23.64 9.39
N GLY A 240 -13.48 24.46 8.60
CA GLY A 240 -14.52 25.36 9.08
C GLY A 240 -13.98 26.78 9.28
N VAL A 241 -14.56 27.55 10.20
CA VAL A 241 -14.18 28.96 10.45
C VAL A 241 -13.27 29.03 11.69
N PRO A 242 -11.96 28.83 11.56
CA PRO A 242 -11.03 29.16 12.62
C PRO A 242 -10.89 30.66 12.70
N ASP A 243 -10.49 31.17 13.88
CA ASP A 243 -10.16 32.55 14.11
C ASP A 243 -9.07 33.03 13.13
N ARG A 244 -9.15 34.28 12.67
CA ARG A 244 -8.23 34.81 11.64
C ARG A 244 -6.77 34.76 12.07
N ASP A 245 -6.51 34.97 13.36
CA ASP A 245 -5.15 34.92 13.92
C ASP A 245 -4.58 33.48 13.89
N GLN A 246 -5.41 32.47 14.12
CA GLN A 246 -5.02 31.07 14.02
C GLN A 246 -4.73 30.64 12.57
N LEU A 247 -5.51 31.15 11.60
CA LEU A 247 -5.28 30.91 10.18
C LEU A 247 -3.92 31.45 9.72
N THR A 248 -3.63 32.70 10.06
CA THR A 248 -2.38 33.36 9.69
C THR A 248 -1.18 32.68 10.34
N ALA A 249 -1.30 32.25 11.60
CA ALA A 249 -0.28 31.49 12.30
C ALA A 249 -0.03 30.11 11.65
N GLU A 250 -1.08 29.43 11.17
CA GLU A 250 -0.94 28.14 10.50
C GLU A 250 -0.30 28.30 9.11
N VAL A 251 -0.69 29.29 8.32
CA VAL A 251 -0.07 29.58 7.02
C VAL A 251 1.41 29.92 7.18
N SER A 252 1.76 30.76 8.20
CA SER A 252 3.17 31.08 8.48
C SER A 252 3.98 29.85 8.87
N SER A 253 3.43 28.94 9.69
CA SER A 253 4.07 27.67 10.03
C SER A 253 4.30 26.78 8.81
N ILE A 254 3.32 26.68 7.89
CA ILE A 254 3.47 25.95 6.63
C ILE A 254 4.55 26.58 5.75
N LYS A 255 4.61 27.92 5.73
CA LYS A 255 5.58 28.69 4.95
C LYS A 255 7.01 28.51 5.47
N GLU A 256 7.21 28.56 6.77
CA GLU A 256 8.50 28.29 7.42
C GLU A 256 8.97 26.87 7.13
N ALA A 257 8.08 25.87 7.28
CA ALA A 257 8.40 24.48 6.98
C ALA A 257 8.78 24.29 5.50
N TRP A 258 8.09 24.99 4.57
CA TRP A 258 8.40 24.92 3.14
C TRP A 258 9.74 25.61 2.81
N ILE A 259 10.04 26.75 3.39
CA ILE A 259 11.32 27.44 3.21
C ILE A 259 12.46 26.52 3.66
N PHE A 260 12.33 25.93 4.84
CA PHE A 260 13.30 24.97 5.37
C PHE A 260 13.48 23.74 4.45
N GLU A 261 12.37 23.15 3.98
CA GLU A 261 12.42 22.03 3.03
C GLU A 261 13.08 22.43 1.70
N ARG A 262 12.81 23.64 1.20
CA ARG A 262 13.38 24.17 -0.04
C ARG A 262 14.88 24.41 0.09
N GLU A 263 15.32 25.05 1.15
CA GLU A 263 16.74 25.28 1.43
C GLU A 263 17.50 23.96 1.59
N ALA A 264 16.93 23.01 2.34
CA ALA A 264 17.49 21.68 2.50
C ALA A 264 17.55 20.90 1.17
N SER A 265 16.66 21.14 0.21
CA SER A 265 16.60 20.42 -1.06
C SER A 265 17.39 21.06 -2.20
N GLN A 266 17.71 22.37 -2.13
CA GLN A 266 18.42 23.08 -3.20
C GLN A 266 19.86 22.58 -3.41
N SER A 267 20.51 22.07 -2.37
CA SER A 267 21.88 21.56 -2.40
C SER A 267 21.98 20.05 -2.70
N VAL A 268 20.84 19.36 -2.98
CA VAL A 268 20.78 17.90 -3.02
C VAL A 268 20.66 17.37 -4.44
N HIS A 269 21.65 16.60 -4.87
CA HIS A 269 21.59 15.83 -6.11
C HIS A 269 21.02 14.42 -5.89
N LEU A 270 20.50 13.79 -6.94
CA LEU A 270 20.00 12.40 -6.86
C LEU A 270 21.10 11.43 -6.38
N ILE A 271 22.33 11.73 -6.76
CA ILE A 271 23.50 10.89 -6.43
C ILE A 271 23.82 10.88 -4.93
N ASP A 272 23.36 11.89 -4.17
CA ASP A 272 23.60 11.98 -2.73
C ASP A 272 22.83 10.91 -1.95
N VAL A 273 21.76 10.36 -2.56
CA VAL A 273 21.01 9.21 -2.02
C VAL A 273 21.92 7.97 -1.88
N PHE A 274 22.98 7.88 -2.68
CA PHE A 274 23.93 6.77 -2.71
C PHE A 274 25.25 7.09 -2.01
N ARG A 275 25.36 8.20 -1.25
CA ARG A 275 26.59 8.62 -0.60
C ARG A 275 26.48 8.65 0.92
N GLY A 276 27.58 8.30 1.60
CA GLY A 276 27.73 8.42 3.04
C GLY A 276 26.66 7.70 3.86
N PRO A 277 26.21 8.28 4.98
CA PRO A 277 25.20 7.67 5.86
C PRO A 277 23.81 7.55 5.22
N ASP A 278 23.51 8.36 4.22
CA ASP A 278 22.24 8.31 3.52
C ASP A 278 22.11 7.06 2.64
N LEU A 279 23.20 6.47 2.16
CA LEU A 279 23.19 5.18 1.44
C LEU A 279 22.57 4.07 2.30
N LYS A 280 22.98 3.93 3.56
CA LYS A 280 22.44 2.90 4.46
C LYS A 280 20.93 3.09 4.67
N ARG A 281 20.48 4.32 4.85
CA ARG A 281 19.06 4.67 5.00
C ARG A 281 18.27 4.38 3.73
N THR A 282 18.86 4.67 2.58
CA THR A 282 18.26 4.38 1.28
C THR A 282 18.09 2.89 1.07
N ILE A 283 19.12 2.09 1.35
CA ILE A 283 19.05 0.63 1.26
C ILE A 283 17.98 0.10 2.20
N LEU A 284 17.92 0.55 3.45
CA LEU A 284 16.90 0.12 4.39
C LEU A 284 15.49 0.50 3.95
N SER A 285 15.29 1.69 3.36
CA SER A 285 14.00 2.12 2.81
C SER A 285 13.59 1.29 1.59
N ILE A 286 14.54 0.98 0.69
CA ILE A 286 14.30 0.09 -0.45
C ILE A 286 13.94 -1.32 0.05
N CYS A 287 14.69 -1.88 1.00
CA CYS A 287 14.40 -3.18 1.58
C CYS A 287 13.01 -3.21 2.25
N ALA A 288 12.61 -2.15 2.96
CA ALA A 288 11.28 -2.03 3.54
C ALA A 288 10.20 -2.01 2.45
N SER A 289 10.38 -1.23 1.39
CA SER A 289 9.42 -1.13 0.28
C SER A 289 9.31 -2.46 -0.49
N VAL A 290 10.43 -3.06 -0.86
CA VAL A 290 10.48 -4.37 -1.54
C VAL A 290 9.98 -5.49 -0.62
N GLY A 291 10.16 -5.37 0.69
CA GLY A 291 9.65 -6.31 1.70
C GLY A 291 8.14 -6.55 1.60
N GLN A 292 7.36 -5.59 1.11
CA GLN A 292 5.94 -5.78 0.84
C GLN A 292 5.72 -6.85 -0.22
N THR A 293 6.38 -6.74 -1.36
CA THR A 293 6.34 -7.77 -2.41
C THR A 293 6.94 -9.08 -1.92
N ALA A 294 8.07 -9.03 -1.23
CA ALA A 294 8.79 -10.19 -0.70
C ALA A 294 8.01 -10.97 0.37
N SER A 295 7.01 -10.36 1.01
CA SER A 295 6.10 -11.06 1.92
C SER A 295 5.23 -12.12 1.23
N GLY A 296 5.00 -12.03 -0.09
CA GLY A 296 4.08 -12.86 -0.84
C GLY A 296 2.66 -12.32 -0.91
N ILE A 297 2.39 -11.10 -0.40
CA ILE A 297 1.04 -10.51 -0.43
C ILE A 297 0.54 -10.30 -1.86
N ILE A 298 1.42 -9.93 -2.80
CA ILE A 298 1.05 -9.73 -4.21
C ILE A 298 0.55 -11.04 -4.83
N PHE A 299 1.16 -12.16 -4.49
CA PHE A 299 0.68 -13.49 -4.88
C PHE A 299 -0.73 -13.76 -4.33
N PHE A 300 -0.95 -13.57 -3.03
CA PHE A 300 -2.27 -13.78 -2.44
C PHE A 300 -3.32 -12.79 -2.93
N SER A 301 -3.00 -11.51 -3.15
CA SER A 301 -3.98 -10.52 -3.62
C SER A 301 -4.36 -10.68 -5.09
N GLY A 302 -3.38 -11.01 -5.95
CA GLY A 302 -3.60 -11.06 -7.40
C GLY A 302 -4.02 -12.44 -7.95
N PHE A 303 -3.80 -13.52 -7.20
CA PHE A 303 -4.00 -14.87 -7.70
C PHE A 303 -4.82 -15.78 -6.76
N SER A 304 -5.33 -15.27 -5.63
CA SER A 304 -5.97 -16.10 -4.60
C SER A 304 -7.14 -16.92 -5.11
N VAL A 305 -8.02 -16.36 -5.94
CA VAL A 305 -9.19 -17.03 -6.48
C VAL A 305 -8.78 -18.17 -7.40
N TYR A 306 -7.90 -17.90 -8.37
CA TYR A 306 -7.36 -18.91 -9.28
C TYR A 306 -6.58 -19.99 -8.53
N PHE A 307 -5.76 -19.56 -7.57
CA PHE A 307 -4.95 -20.45 -6.75
C PHE A 307 -5.79 -21.42 -5.89
N TYR A 308 -6.88 -20.94 -5.29
CA TYR A 308 -7.79 -21.81 -4.54
C TYR A 308 -8.59 -22.74 -5.47
N ALA A 309 -8.98 -22.26 -6.66
CA ALA A 309 -9.65 -23.08 -7.65
C ALA A 309 -8.76 -24.24 -8.12
N GLU A 310 -7.50 -23.98 -8.50
CA GLU A 310 -6.52 -24.99 -8.91
C GLU A 310 -6.12 -25.94 -7.76
N ALA A 311 -6.17 -25.47 -6.52
CA ALA A 311 -5.93 -26.28 -5.34
C ALA A 311 -7.13 -27.17 -4.94
N GLY A 312 -8.21 -27.21 -5.74
CA GLY A 312 -9.38 -28.04 -5.50
C GLY A 312 -10.31 -27.54 -4.38
N VAL A 313 -10.22 -26.28 -3.99
CA VAL A 313 -11.11 -25.70 -2.96
C VAL A 313 -12.49 -25.48 -3.55
N THR A 314 -13.53 -26.07 -2.96
CA THR A 314 -14.92 -25.81 -3.33
C THR A 314 -15.37 -24.43 -2.81
N ASN A 315 -16.22 -23.72 -3.56
CA ASN A 315 -16.71 -22.37 -3.20
C ASN A 315 -15.58 -21.37 -2.92
N TYR A 316 -14.52 -21.40 -3.72
CA TYR A 316 -13.30 -20.60 -3.52
C TYR A 316 -13.55 -19.09 -3.43
N PHE A 317 -14.52 -18.51 -4.14
CA PHE A 317 -14.90 -17.10 -4.00
C PHE A 317 -15.35 -16.75 -2.57
N VAL A 318 -16.18 -17.61 -1.96
CA VAL A 318 -16.69 -17.38 -0.59
C VAL A 318 -15.53 -17.42 0.41
N TRP A 319 -14.61 -18.34 0.26
CA TRP A 319 -13.45 -18.43 1.16
C TRP A 319 -12.48 -17.25 1.01
N VAL A 320 -12.24 -16.78 -0.21
CA VAL A 320 -11.45 -15.55 -0.43
C VAL A 320 -12.15 -14.34 0.17
N MET A 321 -13.47 -14.20 0.00
CA MET A 321 -14.26 -13.13 0.60
C MET A 321 -14.17 -13.16 2.13
N MET A 322 -14.31 -14.33 2.76
CA MET A 322 -14.16 -14.47 4.22
C MET A 322 -12.74 -14.11 4.68
N SER A 323 -11.72 -14.53 3.94
CA SER A 323 -10.33 -14.20 4.26
C SER A 323 -10.08 -12.69 4.21
N LEU A 324 -10.62 -11.97 3.21
CA LEU A 324 -10.51 -10.52 3.10
C LEU A 324 -11.30 -9.79 4.20
N ALA A 325 -12.49 -10.28 4.57
CA ALA A 325 -13.26 -9.73 5.68
C ALA A 325 -12.51 -9.87 7.02
N ILE A 326 -11.86 -11.01 7.24
CA ILE A 326 -11.01 -11.21 8.43
C ILE A 326 -9.75 -10.31 8.35
N ALA A 327 -9.13 -10.16 7.18
CA ALA A 327 -7.97 -9.27 6.99
C ALA A 327 -8.29 -7.81 7.34
N LEU A 328 -9.51 -7.33 7.08
CA LEU A 328 -9.96 -6.00 7.51
C LEU A 328 -9.87 -5.81 9.02
N THR A 329 -10.20 -6.81 9.82
CA THR A 329 -10.06 -6.74 11.28
C THR A 329 -8.59 -6.64 11.69
N GLY A 330 -7.69 -7.29 10.96
CA GLY A 330 -6.24 -7.14 11.13
C GLY A 330 -5.77 -5.72 10.89
N ASN A 331 -6.18 -5.11 9.76
CA ASN A 331 -5.84 -3.72 9.44
C ASN A 331 -6.38 -2.72 10.48
N MET A 332 -7.58 -2.94 11.02
CA MET A 332 -8.10 -2.14 12.12
C MET A 332 -7.29 -2.33 13.41
N GLY A 333 -6.89 -3.57 13.71
CA GLY A 333 -6.04 -3.91 14.84
C GLY A 333 -4.64 -3.26 14.74
N ALA A 334 -4.11 -3.06 13.53
CA ALA A 334 -2.81 -2.44 13.32
C ALA A 334 -2.68 -1.05 13.96
N PHE A 335 -3.75 -0.23 13.92
CA PHE A 335 -3.77 1.10 14.55
C PHE A 335 -3.50 1.04 16.05
N VAL A 336 -4.01 0.00 16.70
CA VAL A 336 -3.84 -0.19 18.14
C VAL A 336 -2.47 -0.78 18.41
N VAL A 337 -2.10 -1.85 17.72
CA VAL A 337 -0.86 -2.60 17.96
C VAL A 337 0.38 -1.75 17.71
N MET A 338 0.41 -0.95 16.63
CA MET A 338 1.56 -0.08 16.30
C MET A 338 1.81 1.03 17.34
N ARG A 339 0.85 1.34 18.21
CA ARG A 339 1.07 2.28 19.33
C ARG A 339 1.84 1.66 20.48
N PHE A 340 1.65 0.36 20.71
CA PHE A 340 2.20 -0.34 21.88
C PHE A 340 3.46 -1.13 21.56
N VAL A 341 3.52 -1.73 20.37
CA VAL A 341 4.61 -2.61 19.95
C VAL A 341 5.61 -1.85 19.07
N GLU A 342 6.88 -2.09 19.31
CA GLU A 342 7.95 -1.55 18.52
C GLU A 342 7.93 -2.13 17.10
N ARG A 343 8.14 -1.27 16.07
CA ARG A 343 8.06 -1.66 14.65
C ARG A 343 8.98 -2.82 14.28
N ARG A 344 10.19 -2.83 14.81
CA ARG A 344 11.19 -3.90 14.62
C ARG A 344 10.66 -5.25 15.10
N ILE A 345 10.12 -5.28 16.33
CA ILE A 345 9.59 -6.49 16.94
C ILE A 345 8.33 -6.94 16.19
N LEU A 346 7.41 -6.00 15.90
CA LEU A 346 6.16 -6.30 15.21
C LEU A 346 6.41 -6.88 13.81
N LEU A 347 7.30 -6.25 13.04
CA LEU A 347 7.64 -6.75 11.69
C LEU A 347 8.32 -8.11 11.76
N GLY A 348 9.33 -8.27 12.62
CA GLY A 348 10.08 -9.51 12.74
C GLY A 348 9.22 -10.69 13.18
N THR A 349 8.36 -10.49 14.19
CA THR A 349 7.44 -11.54 14.68
C THR A 349 6.36 -11.88 13.65
N CYS A 350 5.72 -10.89 13.02
CA CYS A 350 4.72 -11.15 11.97
C CYS A 350 5.34 -11.88 10.77
N SER A 351 6.55 -11.50 10.35
CA SER A 351 7.25 -12.18 9.24
C SER A 351 7.64 -13.62 9.62
N ALA A 352 8.12 -13.86 10.85
CA ALA A 352 8.44 -15.20 11.31
C ALA A 352 7.20 -16.12 11.35
N ILE A 353 6.07 -15.62 11.85
CA ILE A 353 4.81 -16.38 11.87
C ILE A 353 4.34 -16.64 10.43
N ASN A 354 4.37 -15.64 9.55
CA ASN A 354 4.00 -15.80 8.14
C ASN A 354 4.91 -16.79 7.40
N ALA A 355 6.20 -16.86 7.74
CA ALA A 355 7.10 -17.89 7.21
C ALA A 355 6.63 -19.31 7.59
N VAL A 356 6.28 -19.52 8.86
CA VAL A 356 5.76 -20.81 9.33
C VAL A 356 4.45 -21.15 8.62
N VAL A 357 3.52 -20.19 8.50
CA VAL A 357 2.24 -20.38 7.81
C VAL A 357 2.45 -20.83 6.36
N MET A 358 3.35 -20.17 5.63
CA MET A 358 3.69 -20.51 4.25
C MET A 358 4.32 -21.90 4.12
N PHE A 359 5.24 -22.24 5.03
CA PHE A 359 5.85 -23.59 5.04
C PHE A 359 4.82 -24.68 5.37
N VAL A 360 3.87 -24.43 6.26
CA VAL A 360 2.78 -25.38 6.55
C VAL A 360 1.93 -25.64 5.31
N ILE A 361 1.52 -24.58 4.57
CA ILE A 361 0.78 -24.75 3.31
C ILE A 361 1.58 -25.64 2.34
N ALA A 362 2.83 -25.29 2.09
CA ALA A 362 3.67 -26.00 1.13
C ALA A 362 3.96 -27.45 1.55
N ALA A 363 4.21 -27.71 2.83
CA ALA A 363 4.47 -29.03 3.37
C ALA A 363 3.25 -29.95 3.28
N VAL A 364 2.05 -29.45 3.57
CA VAL A 364 0.80 -30.21 3.46
C VAL A 364 0.57 -30.66 2.02
N TYR A 365 0.75 -29.78 1.04
CA TYR A 365 0.61 -30.13 -0.39
C TYR A 365 1.79 -30.94 -0.96
N THR A 366 2.87 -31.09 -0.22
CA THR A 366 3.95 -32.02 -0.56
C THR A 366 3.64 -33.44 -0.12
N ARG A 367 2.87 -33.58 0.97
CA ARG A 367 2.53 -34.88 1.58
C ARG A 367 1.18 -35.44 1.16
N LEU A 368 0.19 -34.56 0.92
CA LEU A 368 -1.17 -34.90 0.54
C LEU A 368 -1.41 -34.56 -0.94
N SER A 369 -2.30 -35.31 -1.59
CA SER A 369 -2.74 -34.97 -2.95
C SER A 369 -3.57 -33.69 -2.98
N VAL A 370 -3.63 -33.03 -4.15
CA VAL A 370 -4.45 -31.84 -4.39
C VAL A 370 -5.95 -32.12 -4.13
N GLU A 371 -6.41 -33.32 -4.37
CA GLU A 371 -7.81 -33.74 -4.13
C GLU A 371 -8.16 -33.96 -2.65
N SER A 372 -7.19 -33.82 -1.74
CA SER A 372 -7.42 -34.02 -0.31
C SER A 372 -8.23 -32.87 0.29
N TYR A 373 -9.43 -33.17 0.80
CA TYR A 373 -10.26 -32.21 1.53
C TYR A 373 -9.54 -31.55 2.71
N THR A 374 -8.65 -32.27 3.38
CA THR A 374 -7.81 -31.75 4.47
C THR A 374 -6.81 -30.72 3.95
N ALA A 375 -6.17 -30.96 2.80
CA ALA A 375 -5.23 -30.01 2.21
C ALA A 375 -5.93 -28.69 1.84
N ALA A 376 -7.10 -28.75 1.23
CA ALA A 376 -7.91 -27.57 0.91
C ALA A 376 -8.30 -26.74 2.15
N ARG A 377 -8.72 -27.40 3.23
CA ARG A 377 -9.03 -26.71 4.51
C ARG A 377 -7.81 -26.04 5.13
N VAL A 378 -6.66 -26.72 5.13
CA VAL A 378 -5.41 -26.12 5.64
C VAL A 378 -5.01 -24.93 4.81
N LEU A 379 -5.12 -25.00 3.47
CA LEU A 379 -4.82 -23.89 2.58
C LEU A 379 -5.67 -22.65 2.93
N VAL A 380 -6.98 -22.82 3.04
CA VAL A 380 -7.90 -21.72 3.38
C VAL A 380 -7.61 -21.15 4.76
N ALA A 381 -7.46 -21.99 5.79
CA ALA A 381 -7.20 -21.56 7.15
C ALA A 381 -5.87 -20.80 7.27
N MET A 382 -4.79 -21.37 6.71
CA MET A 382 -3.46 -20.77 6.75
C MET A 382 -3.37 -19.52 5.86
N GLY A 383 -4.01 -19.52 4.69
CA GLY A 383 -4.08 -18.34 3.81
C GLY A 383 -4.83 -17.18 4.47
N THR A 384 -5.93 -17.46 5.18
CA THR A 384 -6.66 -16.47 5.99
C THR A 384 -5.79 -15.94 7.13
N LEU A 385 -5.09 -16.81 7.84
CA LEU A 385 -4.17 -16.43 8.91
C LEU A 385 -3.02 -15.57 8.38
N PHE A 386 -2.45 -15.91 7.23
CA PHE A 386 -1.41 -15.13 6.56
C PHE A 386 -1.88 -13.70 6.28
N THR A 387 -3.03 -13.53 5.63
CA THR A 387 -3.55 -12.20 5.27
C THR A 387 -3.90 -11.36 6.50
N TRP A 388 -4.38 -12.00 7.57
CA TRP A 388 -4.68 -11.34 8.84
C TRP A 388 -3.40 -10.84 9.55
N ILE A 389 -2.37 -11.69 9.65
CA ILE A 389 -1.08 -11.31 10.26
C ILE A 389 -0.39 -10.23 9.44
N TYR A 390 -0.46 -10.32 8.10
CA TYR A 390 0.03 -9.28 7.22
C TYR A 390 -0.65 -7.93 7.51
N GLY A 391 -1.98 -7.93 7.63
CA GLY A 391 -2.78 -6.75 7.90
C GLY A 391 -2.49 -6.11 9.26
N ILE A 392 -2.25 -6.91 10.30
CA ILE A 392 -2.01 -6.43 11.67
C ILE A 392 -0.65 -5.75 11.84
N GLY A 393 0.38 -6.22 11.12
CA GLY A 393 1.74 -5.75 11.38
C GLY A 393 2.59 -5.59 10.14
N GLN A 394 2.72 -6.61 9.32
CA GLN A 394 3.73 -6.63 8.27
C GLN A 394 3.49 -5.52 7.22
N GLY A 395 2.29 -5.41 6.68
CA GLY A 395 1.94 -4.40 5.66
C GLY A 395 2.09 -2.97 6.17
N PRO A 396 1.35 -2.55 7.22
CA PRO A 396 1.41 -1.18 7.73
C PRO A 396 2.80 -0.76 8.20
N VAL A 397 3.56 -1.67 8.83
CA VAL A 397 4.92 -1.37 9.32
C VAL A 397 5.88 -1.15 8.16
N LEU A 398 5.85 -1.96 7.11
CA LEU A 398 6.73 -1.81 5.94
C LEU A 398 6.49 -0.48 5.22
N TRP A 399 5.23 -0.05 5.07
CA TRP A 399 4.89 1.28 4.54
C TRP A 399 5.42 2.40 5.41
N ALA A 400 5.22 2.32 6.73
CA ALA A 400 5.72 3.32 7.65
C ALA A 400 7.26 3.43 7.59
N LEU A 401 7.97 2.30 7.60
CA LEU A 401 9.43 2.26 7.52
C LEU A 401 9.95 2.86 6.20
N THR A 402 9.29 2.60 5.07
CA THR A 402 9.69 3.16 3.77
C THR A 402 9.75 4.69 3.80
N VAL A 403 8.84 5.35 4.55
CA VAL A 403 8.75 6.82 4.63
C VAL A 403 9.57 7.40 5.79
N GLU A 404 9.77 6.64 6.88
CA GLU A 404 10.41 7.15 8.10
C GLU A 404 11.92 6.98 8.13
N LEU A 405 12.46 5.95 7.45
CA LEU A 405 13.90 5.70 7.42
C LEU A 405 14.72 6.76 6.67
N PRO A 406 14.24 7.35 5.56
CA PRO A 406 14.98 8.38 4.84
C PRO A 406 15.20 9.65 5.67
N SER A 407 16.37 10.30 5.47
CA SER A 407 16.62 11.63 6.02
C SER A 407 15.62 12.66 5.47
N GLN A 408 15.27 13.67 6.26
CA GLN A 408 14.31 14.71 5.84
C GLN A 408 14.74 15.38 4.53
N ARG A 409 16.04 15.63 4.38
CA ARG A 409 16.67 16.25 3.20
C ARG A 409 16.45 15.46 1.91
N LEU A 410 16.50 14.12 1.96
CA LEU A 410 16.45 13.21 0.81
C LEU A 410 15.14 12.42 0.71
N ARG A 411 14.19 12.63 1.63
CA ARG A 411 12.99 11.79 1.79
C ARG A 411 12.23 11.54 0.50
N SER A 412 11.88 12.59 -0.24
CA SER A 412 11.09 12.47 -1.47
C SER A 412 11.82 11.65 -2.55
N LYS A 413 13.14 11.85 -2.70
CA LYS A 413 13.96 11.13 -3.67
C LYS A 413 14.14 9.66 -3.28
N THR A 414 14.40 9.39 -2.00
CA THR A 414 14.57 8.03 -1.48
C THR A 414 13.27 7.24 -1.52
N VAL A 415 12.14 7.82 -1.11
CA VAL A 415 10.83 7.15 -1.18
C VAL A 415 10.43 6.89 -2.63
N GLY A 416 10.65 7.84 -3.55
CA GLY A 416 10.40 7.64 -4.97
C GLY A 416 11.23 6.49 -5.54
N LEU A 417 12.51 6.42 -5.20
CA LEU A 417 13.40 5.33 -5.60
C LEU A 417 12.95 3.99 -5.00
N ALA A 418 12.64 3.95 -3.72
CA ALA A 418 12.18 2.73 -3.03
C ALA A 418 10.86 2.21 -3.63
N THR A 419 9.92 3.10 -3.95
CA THR A 419 8.66 2.75 -4.63
C THR A 419 8.91 2.23 -6.05
N GLY A 420 9.85 2.83 -6.79
CA GLY A 420 10.27 2.34 -8.11
C GLY A 420 10.81 0.91 -8.04
N PHE A 421 11.68 0.61 -7.08
CA PHE A 421 12.18 -0.75 -6.85
C PHE A 421 11.05 -1.72 -6.46
N ASN A 422 10.08 -1.30 -5.65
CA ASN A 422 8.94 -2.12 -5.31
C ASN A 422 8.10 -2.51 -6.55
N TYR A 423 7.88 -1.58 -7.49
CA TYR A 423 7.20 -1.90 -8.76
C TYR A 423 8.01 -2.87 -9.63
N ILE A 424 9.34 -2.74 -9.68
CA ILE A 424 10.21 -3.69 -10.41
C ILE A 424 10.08 -5.09 -9.81
N PHE A 425 10.24 -5.22 -8.49
CA PHE A 425 10.10 -6.50 -7.81
C PHE A 425 8.66 -7.04 -7.88
N GLY A 426 7.65 -6.17 -7.81
CA GLY A 426 6.25 -6.49 -8.02
C GLY A 426 6.01 -7.05 -9.42
N TRP A 427 6.62 -6.47 -10.44
CA TRP A 427 6.57 -6.97 -11.81
C TRP A 427 7.20 -8.37 -11.90
N VAL A 428 8.41 -8.57 -11.36
CA VAL A 428 9.06 -9.89 -11.35
C VAL A 428 8.18 -10.92 -10.64
N ALA A 429 7.64 -10.61 -9.47
CA ALA A 429 6.80 -11.51 -8.70
C ALA A 429 5.52 -11.89 -9.48
N THR A 430 4.80 -10.92 -10.04
CA THR A 430 3.57 -11.16 -10.80
C THR A 430 3.83 -11.83 -12.14
N TYR A 431 4.98 -11.56 -12.77
CA TYR A 431 5.40 -12.22 -14.00
C TYR A 431 5.73 -13.70 -13.78
N CYS A 432 6.46 -14.03 -12.73
CA CYS A 432 6.91 -15.40 -12.46
C CYS A 432 5.79 -16.28 -11.87
N THR A 433 4.87 -15.73 -11.09
CA THR A 433 3.85 -16.50 -10.35
C THR A 433 3.08 -17.48 -11.23
N PRO A 434 2.51 -17.12 -12.41
CA PRO A 434 1.76 -18.05 -13.24
C PRO A 434 2.62 -19.23 -13.75
N TYR A 435 3.90 -19.02 -13.98
CA TYR A 435 4.80 -20.11 -14.39
C TYR A 435 5.00 -21.15 -13.28
N PHE A 436 4.95 -20.74 -12.01
CA PHE A 436 5.06 -21.69 -10.89
C PHE A 436 3.74 -22.40 -10.59
N ILE A 437 2.59 -21.72 -10.67
CA ILE A 437 1.31 -22.26 -10.20
C ILE A 437 0.55 -23.05 -11.27
N ASN A 438 0.70 -22.70 -12.56
CA ASN A 438 -0.12 -23.29 -13.61
C ASN A 438 0.28 -24.74 -13.92
N PRO A 439 -0.73 -25.65 -14.15
CA PRO A 439 -0.49 -27.05 -14.50
C PRO A 439 0.28 -27.22 -15.81
N GLY A 440 0.11 -26.31 -16.77
CA GLY A 440 0.80 -26.32 -18.07
C GLY A 440 2.25 -25.84 -18.03
N ALA A 441 2.77 -25.42 -16.86
CA ALA A 441 4.13 -24.91 -16.68
C ALA A 441 4.88 -25.78 -15.64
N LEU A 442 5.37 -25.17 -14.53
CA LEU A 442 6.10 -25.90 -13.50
C LEU A 442 5.21 -26.75 -12.58
N ASN A 443 3.92 -26.46 -12.54
CA ASN A 443 2.91 -27.18 -11.74
C ASN A 443 3.27 -27.35 -10.26
N TRP A 444 3.83 -26.31 -9.64
CA TRP A 444 4.11 -26.36 -8.21
C TRP A 444 2.84 -26.14 -7.38
N GLY A 445 1.84 -25.42 -7.93
CA GLY A 445 0.62 -25.10 -7.20
C GLY A 445 0.92 -24.53 -5.82
N PRO A 446 0.30 -25.07 -4.74
CA PRO A 446 0.53 -24.59 -3.37
C PRO A 446 1.96 -24.77 -2.83
N LYS A 447 2.80 -25.61 -3.45
CA LYS A 447 4.23 -25.72 -3.10
C LYS A 447 5.02 -24.43 -3.38
N TYR A 448 4.48 -23.53 -4.22
CA TYR A 448 5.06 -22.20 -4.46
C TYR A 448 5.21 -21.39 -3.16
N CYS A 449 4.42 -21.68 -2.14
CA CYS A 449 4.54 -21.07 -0.81
C CYS A 449 5.91 -21.35 -0.13
N TYR A 450 6.70 -22.34 -0.57
CA TYR A 450 8.08 -22.51 -0.08
C TYR A 450 8.95 -21.29 -0.36
N ILE A 451 8.83 -20.68 -1.54
CA ILE A 451 9.59 -19.48 -1.92
C ILE A 451 9.21 -18.32 -1.00
N TRP A 452 7.91 -18.12 -0.79
CA TRP A 452 7.42 -17.03 0.08
C TRP A 452 7.71 -17.28 1.56
N GLY A 453 7.72 -18.55 1.99
CA GLY A 453 8.17 -18.92 3.33
C GLY A 453 9.64 -18.55 3.57
N ALA A 454 10.53 -18.92 2.66
CA ALA A 454 11.94 -18.57 2.71
C ALA A 454 12.16 -17.05 2.68
N SER A 455 11.42 -16.33 1.83
CA SER A 455 11.46 -14.87 1.76
C SER A 455 11.03 -14.20 3.07
N ASN A 456 9.99 -14.72 3.73
CA ASN A 456 9.55 -14.21 5.04
C ASN A 456 10.58 -14.49 6.16
N VAL A 457 11.32 -15.62 6.10
CA VAL A 457 12.46 -15.87 7.02
C VAL A 457 13.53 -14.80 6.82
N ILE A 458 13.90 -14.51 5.57
CA ILE A 458 14.90 -13.46 5.27
C ILE A 458 14.41 -12.10 5.78
N LEU A 459 13.13 -11.78 5.56
CA LEU A 459 12.53 -10.52 6.03
C LEU A 459 12.51 -10.43 7.57
N ALA A 460 12.22 -11.53 8.26
CA ALA A 460 12.28 -11.58 9.73
C ALA A 460 13.71 -11.37 10.24
N LEU A 461 14.70 -12.06 9.66
CA LEU A 461 16.10 -11.90 10.00
C LEU A 461 16.57 -10.45 9.74
N TRP A 462 16.23 -9.88 8.58
CA TRP A 462 16.52 -8.49 8.26
C TRP A 462 15.91 -7.53 9.28
N ALA A 463 14.65 -7.75 9.69
CA ALA A 463 13.98 -6.91 10.67
C ALA A 463 14.70 -6.96 12.03
N PHE A 464 15.09 -8.14 12.51
CA PHE A 464 15.76 -8.28 13.81
C PHE A 464 17.24 -7.84 13.82
N THR A 465 17.93 -7.90 12.66
CA THR A 465 19.38 -7.59 12.62
C THR A 465 19.67 -6.18 12.13
N MET A 466 18.95 -5.70 11.12
CA MET A 466 19.30 -4.47 10.40
C MET A 466 18.45 -3.25 10.79
N LEU A 467 17.20 -3.45 11.28
CA LEU A 467 16.34 -2.32 11.63
C LEU A 467 16.78 -1.71 12.98
N PRO A 468 16.99 -0.38 12.99
CA PRO A 468 17.26 0.34 14.24
C PRO A 468 16.00 0.43 15.10
N ASN A 469 16.20 0.66 16.39
CA ASN A 469 15.11 0.94 17.32
C ASN A 469 14.58 2.36 17.09
N LEU A 470 13.36 2.49 16.57
CA LEU A 470 12.77 3.79 16.18
C LEU A 470 11.84 4.37 17.25
N LYS A 471 11.49 3.59 18.29
CA LYS A 471 10.51 4.01 19.29
C LYS A 471 11.08 5.08 20.20
N GLY A 472 10.46 6.26 20.21
CA GLY A 472 10.80 7.36 21.13
C GLY A 472 12.07 8.12 20.78
N ARG A 473 12.69 7.87 19.62
CA ARG A 473 13.88 8.61 19.15
C ARG A 473 13.51 9.65 18.11
N SER A 474 14.14 10.82 18.18
CA SER A 474 14.02 11.82 17.12
C SER A 474 14.71 11.34 15.84
N LEU A 475 14.29 11.88 14.68
CA LEU A 475 14.92 11.55 13.39
C LEU A 475 16.43 11.89 13.37
N GLU A 476 16.86 12.82 14.21
CA GLU A 476 18.25 13.24 14.40
C GLU A 476 19.03 12.22 15.24
N GLU A 477 18.45 11.70 16.33
CA GLU A 477 19.05 10.63 17.15
C GLU A 477 19.18 9.31 16.37
N ILE A 478 18.21 9.01 15.50
CA ILE A 478 18.30 7.90 14.55
C ILE A 478 19.47 8.13 13.59
N SER A 479 19.71 9.39 13.19
CA SER A 479 20.85 9.78 12.38
C SER A 479 22.18 9.40 13.02
N THR A 480 22.34 9.75 14.28
CA THR A 480 23.58 9.51 15.04
C THR A 480 23.80 8.02 15.29
N SER A 481 22.74 7.26 15.62
CA SER A 481 22.83 5.82 15.87
C SER A 481 23.12 4.97 14.63
N LEU A 482 22.81 5.46 13.42
CA LEU A 482 23.14 4.78 12.16
C LEU A 482 24.57 5.08 11.69
N VAL A 483 25.18 6.16 12.19
CA VAL A 483 26.55 6.59 11.87
C VAL A 483 27.59 6.02 12.86
N SER A 484 27.20 5.80 14.13
CA SER A 484 28.08 5.18 15.11
C SER A 484 28.24 3.69 14.84
N HIS A 485 29.42 3.26 14.40
CA HIS A 485 29.87 1.87 14.38
C HIS A 485 29.79 1.24 15.79
N PRO A 486 29.54 -0.07 15.92
CA PRO A 486 29.55 -0.77 17.20
C PRO A 486 30.97 -1.09 17.67
N GLU A 487 31.84 -0.11 17.74
CA GLU A 487 33.14 -0.23 18.42
C GLU A 487 33.28 0.94 19.40
N THR A 488 32.79 0.73 20.59
CA THR A 488 33.39 1.16 21.88
C THR A 488 32.35 0.93 22.99
N LYS A 489 32.26 -0.30 23.47
CA LYS A 489 31.96 -0.53 24.88
C LYS A 489 33.26 -0.24 25.65
N GLY A 490 33.31 0.88 26.30
CA GLY A 490 34.39 1.19 27.21
C GLY A 490 34.60 2.68 27.36
N THR A 491 34.27 3.15 28.53
CA THR A 491 34.55 4.44 29.20
C THR A 491 33.38 5.41 29.22
N GLU A 492 32.66 5.32 30.32
CA GLU A 492 31.93 6.44 30.91
C GLU A 492 32.90 7.57 31.18
N THR A 493 32.75 8.69 30.54
CA THR A 493 33.22 9.98 31.03
C THR A 493 32.09 10.98 30.82
N GLY A 494 31.52 11.40 31.93
CA GLY A 494 30.49 12.40 32.00
C GLY A 494 30.97 13.72 31.40
N VAL A 495 30.21 14.18 30.40
CA VAL A 495 30.25 15.58 30.00
C VAL A 495 29.08 16.28 30.69
N VAL A 496 29.44 16.99 31.74
CA VAL A 496 28.63 17.95 32.46
C VAL A 496 28.21 19.04 31.47
N ILE A 497 26.92 19.14 31.20
CA ILE A 497 26.34 20.34 30.55
C ILE A 497 26.35 21.43 31.63
N GLN A 498 27.27 22.38 31.53
CA GLN A 498 27.24 23.62 32.28
C GLN A 498 26.13 24.49 31.70
N HIS A 499 25.11 24.71 32.50
CA HIS A 499 24.14 25.80 32.30
C HIS A 499 24.88 27.14 32.33
N CYS A 500 24.69 27.97 31.31
CA CYS A 500 24.90 29.39 31.39
C CYS A 500 23.68 30.05 32.13
N GLU A 501 23.73 30.09 33.44
CA GLU A 501 23.15 31.11 34.28
C GLU A 501 24.33 32.00 34.67
N ASP A 502 24.28 33.25 34.16
CA ASP A 502 24.79 34.48 34.80
C ASP A 502 24.92 35.60 33.78
N ALA A 503 23.90 36.41 33.71
CA ALA A 503 23.98 37.81 33.31
C ALA A 503 22.68 38.53 33.67
N SER A 504 22.50 38.80 34.97
CA SER A 504 21.63 39.86 35.44
C SER A 504 22.17 40.38 36.75
N SER A 505 23.14 41.25 36.64
CA SER A 505 23.46 42.31 37.63
C SER A 505 24.57 43.18 37.07
N GLU A 506 24.20 44.25 36.40
CA GLU A 506 24.71 45.60 36.50
C GLU A 506 23.90 46.54 35.61
#